data_f936459e52692ed7dc2bc895558ea243
#
_entry.id   f936459e52692ed7dc2bc895558ea243
#
_cell.length_a   1.000
_cell.length_b   1.000
_cell.length_c   1.000
_cell.angle_alpha   90.00
_cell.angle_beta   90.00
_cell.angle_gamma   90.00
#
_symmetry.space_group_name_H-M   'P 1'
#
loop_
_entity.id
_entity.type
_entity.pdbx_description
1 polymer ?
#
loop_
_entity_poly.entity_id
_entity_poly.type
_entity_poly.pdbx_seq_one_letter_code
_entity_poly.pdbx_strand_id
1 'polypeptide(L)'
;NNLFSDAELCFLISEILNSCGLEKSEFIIKISNRKLSKGLLEKLNITDEQKQSITLRAIDKLDRVGVEGVQYLLGKGRKDKSGDFTKGAELEESQIKEIIKFLNIKNLSDKNFEKIREIAADNKSMNNGIKELELMEKYFLLFNFTNYIFDPTVVRGLEYYTGPIFEANLTFGVKNNKGQEVEFGSVGGGGRYDDLVKR
;
A
#
# COMPACT_ATOMS: atom_id res chain seq x y z
N ASN A 1 -16.70 -10.16 10.24
CA ASN A 1 -15.83 -9.26 9.47
C ASN A 1 -16.69 -8.30 8.68
N ASN A 2 -16.60 -7.02 8.99
CA ASN A 2 -17.46 -5.99 8.42
C ASN A 2 -16.60 -4.82 7.91
N LEU A 3 -16.76 -4.45 6.64
CA LEU A 3 -16.06 -3.30 6.03
C LEU A 3 -16.35 -1.98 6.74
N PHE A 4 -17.50 -1.87 7.40
CA PHE A 4 -17.80 -0.71 8.26
C PHE A 4 -16.76 -0.57 9.38
N SER A 5 -16.41 -1.67 10.07
CA SER A 5 -15.40 -1.65 11.13
C SER A 5 -13.99 -1.32 10.59
N ASP A 6 -13.65 -1.78 9.36
CA ASP A 6 -12.38 -1.39 8.74
C ASP A 6 -12.34 0.12 8.45
N ALA A 7 -13.44 0.69 7.96
CA ALA A 7 -13.57 2.12 7.71
C ALA A 7 -13.55 2.92 9.03
N GLU A 8 -14.23 2.42 10.07
CA GLU A 8 -14.22 3.01 11.41
C GLU A 8 -12.80 3.08 11.99
N LEU A 9 -11.99 2.03 11.83
CA LEU A 9 -10.60 2.03 12.30
C LEU A 9 -9.74 3.05 11.55
N CYS A 10 -9.96 3.24 10.24
CA CYS A 10 -9.26 4.29 9.48
C CYS A 10 -9.65 5.70 9.96
N PHE A 11 -10.91 5.92 10.29
CA PHE A 11 -11.38 7.16 10.88
C PHE A 11 -10.81 7.35 12.29
N LEU A 12 -10.83 6.31 13.11
CA LEU A 12 -10.36 6.37 14.51
C LEU A 12 -8.87 6.74 14.60
N ILE A 13 -8.00 6.20 13.74
CA ILE A 13 -6.57 6.59 13.75
C ILE A 13 -6.40 8.07 13.40
N SER A 14 -7.23 8.63 12.52
CA SER A 14 -7.23 10.06 12.22
C SER A 14 -7.62 10.89 13.45
N GLU A 15 -8.66 10.47 14.17
CA GLU A 15 -9.09 11.15 15.40
C GLU A 15 -8.04 11.05 16.52
N ILE A 16 -7.35 9.93 16.63
CA ILE A 16 -6.23 9.77 17.58
C ILE A 16 -5.12 10.76 17.25
N LEU A 17 -4.71 10.89 15.98
CA LEU A 17 -3.66 11.81 15.58
C LEU A 17 -4.07 13.28 15.83
N ASN A 18 -5.31 13.63 15.52
CA ASN A 18 -5.86 14.95 15.89
C ASN A 18 -5.81 15.19 17.40
N SER A 19 -6.18 14.19 18.21
CA SER A 19 -6.13 14.27 19.68
C SER A 19 -4.70 14.37 20.23
N CYS A 20 -3.71 13.90 19.48
CA CYS A 20 -2.29 14.09 19.79
C CYS A 20 -1.78 15.50 19.39
N GLY A 21 -2.62 16.35 18.84
CA GLY A 21 -2.29 17.74 18.50
C GLY A 21 -1.89 17.96 17.05
N LEU A 22 -2.01 16.96 16.18
CA LEU A 22 -1.76 17.12 14.74
C LEU A 22 -2.98 17.70 14.04
N GLU A 23 -2.77 18.68 13.17
CA GLU A 23 -3.81 19.20 12.29
C GLU A 23 -4.04 18.24 11.10
N LYS A 24 -5.23 18.28 10.49
CA LYS A 24 -5.55 17.44 9.31
C LYS A 24 -4.62 17.64 8.12
N SER A 25 -3.99 18.80 8.00
CA SER A 25 -2.99 19.09 6.97
C SER A 25 -1.62 18.44 7.21
N GLU A 26 -1.37 17.98 8.45
CA GLU A 26 -0.07 17.46 8.88
C GLU A 26 0.08 15.96 8.77
N PHE A 27 -0.98 15.24 8.40
CA PHE A 27 -0.93 13.80 8.14
C PHE A 27 -1.95 13.39 7.07
N ILE A 28 -1.81 12.20 6.55
CA ILE A 28 -2.73 11.56 5.61
C ILE A 28 -2.85 10.07 5.91
N ILE A 29 -4.06 9.54 5.83
CA ILE A 29 -4.30 8.10 5.95
C ILE A 29 -4.30 7.50 4.54
N LYS A 30 -3.26 6.72 4.23
CA LYS A 30 -3.17 5.96 2.98
C LYS A 30 -3.85 4.61 3.16
N ILE A 31 -4.73 4.24 2.25
CA ILE A 31 -5.55 3.03 2.35
C ILE A 31 -5.39 2.21 1.08
N SER A 32 -5.22 0.91 1.26
CA SER A 32 -5.17 -0.07 0.18
C SER A 32 -5.98 -1.32 0.54
N ASN A 33 -5.89 -2.34 -0.30
CA ASN A 33 -6.48 -3.64 -0.03
C ASN A 33 -5.52 -4.75 -0.47
N ARG A 34 -5.27 -5.70 0.40
CA ARG A 34 -4.37 -6.84 0.13
C ARG A 34 -4.77 -7.63 -1.12
N LYS A 35 -6.05 -7.64 -1.45
CA LYS A 35 -6.58 -8.30 -2.65
C LYS A 35 -6.09 -7.67 -3.96
N LEU A 36 -5.70 -6.38 -3.95
CA LEU A 36 -5.11 -5.72 -5.12
C LEU A 36 -3.74 -6.30 -5.44
N SER A 37 -2.84 -6.31 -4.47
CA SER A 37 -1.49 -6.85 -4.66
C SER A 37 -1.50 -8.36 -4.92
N LYS A 38 -2.36 -9.12 -4.20
CA LYS A 38 -2.54 -10.55 -4.43
C LYS A 38 -3.02 -10.82 -5.87
N GLY A 39 -4.08 -10.14 -6.30
CA GLY A 39 -4.62 -10.32 -7.64
C GLY A 39 -3.67 -9.88 -8.75
N LEU A 40 -2.81 -8.86 -8.51
CA LEU A 40 -1.76 -8.48 -9.44
C LEU A 40 -0.76 -9.63 -9.63
N LEU A 41 -0.30 -10.26 -8.55
CA LEU A 41 0.61 -11.42 -8.62
C LEU A 41 -0.05 -12.61 -9.34
N GLU A 42 -1.33 -12.89 -9.04
CA GLU A 42 -2.12 -13.93 -9.72
C GLU A 42 -2.19 -13.67 -11.24
N LYS A 43 -2.56 -12.44 -11.63
CA LYS A 43 -2.65 -12.04 -13.05
C LYS A 43 -1.33 -12.19 -13.80
N LEU A 44 -0.23 -11.90 -13.13
CA LEU A 44 1.11 -12.00 -13.69
C LEU A 44 1.70 -13.42 -13.61
N ASN A 45 0.92 -14.41 -13.16
CA ASN A 45 1.37 -15.79 -12.99
C ASN A 45 2.63 -15.92 -12.12
N ILE A 46 2.78 -15.05 -11.14
CA ILE A 46 3.87 -15.14 -10.14
C ILE A 46 3.37 -16.09 -9.04
N THR A 47 3.61 -17.40 -9.20
CA THR A 47 3.10 -18.46 -8.32
C THR A 47 4.11 -18.89 -7.25
N ASP A 48 5.40 -18.66 -7.47
CA ASP A 48 6.45 -18.97 -6.51
C ASP A 48 6.37 -18.05 -5.29
N GLU A 49 6.23 -18.62 -4.08
CA GLU A 49 6.04 -17.88 -2.83
C GLU A 49 7.23 -16.96 -2.49
N GLN A 50 8.46 -17.38 -2.80
CA GLN A 50 9.65 -16.57 -2.57
C GLN A 50 9.65 -15.37 -3.51
N LYS A 51 9.33 -15.56 -4.79
CA LYS A 51 9.19 -14.46 -5.75
C LYS A 51 8.07 -13.50 -5.35
N GLN A 52 6.92 -14.00 -4.89
CA GLN A 52 5.85 -13.18 -4.36
C GLN A 52 6.32 -12.32 -3.18
N SER A 53 6.97 -12.93 -2.20
CA SER A 53 7.48 -12.23 -1.01
C SER A 53 8.51 -11.16 -1.38
N ILE A 54 9.48 -11.48 -2.26
CA ILE A 54 10.49 -10.51 -2.72
C ILE A 54 9.82 -9.37 -3.49
N THR A 55 8.86 -9.68 -4.37
CA THR A 55 8.11 -8.68 -5.15
C THR A 55 7.38 -7.70 -4.24
N LEU A 56 6.64 -8.20 -3.25
CA LEU A 56 5.90 -7.34 -2.32
C LEU A 56 6.84 -6.50 -1.44
N ARG A 57 7.96 -7.09 -0.98
CA ARG A 57 9.00 -6.33 -0.26
C ARG A 57 9.69 -5.28 -1.14
N ALA A 58 9.80 -5.51 -2.44
CA ALA A 58 10.31 -4.51 -3.36
C ALA A 58 9.33 -3.34 -3.50
N ILE A 59 8.04 -3.62 -3.62
CA ILE A 59 6.97 -2.61 -3.67
C ILE A 59 6.94 -1.78 -2.37
N ASP A 60 7.01 -2.41 -1.21
CA ASP A 60 7.04 -1.75 0.11
C ASP A 60 8.20 -0.77 0.28
N LYS A 61 9.27 -0.94 -0.50
CA LYS A 61 10.42 -0.03 -0.50
C LYS A 61 10.28 1.16 -1.45
N LEU A 62 9.16 1.29 -2.18
CA LEU A 62 8.98 2.31 -3.23
C LEU A 62 9.34 3.73 -2.74
N ASP A 63 8.87 4.12 -1.57
CA ASP A 63 9.11 5.46 -1.00
C ASP A 63 10.61 5.71 -0.69
N ARG A 64 11.38 4.63 -0.43
CA ARG A 64 12.80 4.72 -0.06
C ARG A 64 13.74 4.64 -1.26
N VAL A 65 13.38 3.83 -2.25
CA VAL A 65 14.30 3.51 -3.35
C VAL A 65 13.84 4.04 -4.72
N GLY A 66 12.62 4.60 -4.77
CA GLY A 66 11.99 5.07 -6.00
C GLY A 66 11.63 3.95 -6.98
N VAL A 67 10.98 4.33 -8.07
CA VAL A 67 10.54 3.38 -9.11
C VAL A 67 11.70 2.60 -9.71
N GLU A 68 12.82 3.26 -10.01
CA GLU A 68 14.01 2.63 -10.57
C GLU A 68 14.60 1.59 -9.62
N GLY A 69 14.69 1.91 -8.32
CA GLY A 69 15.16 0.97 -7.31
C GLY A 69 14.25 -0.25 -7.17
N VAL A 70 12.93 -0.05 -7.30
CA VAL A 70 11.97 -1.15 -7.33
C VAL A 70 12.17 -2.01 -8.58
N GLN A 71 12.36 -1.42 -9.76
CA GLN A 71 12.64 -2.18 -10.99
C GLN A 71 13.84 -3.12 -10.84
N TYR A 72 14.94 -2.64 -10.25
CA TYR A 72 16.11 -3.50 -9.99
C TYR A 72 15.78 -4.65 -9.03
N LEU A 73 15.00 -4.38 -7.96
CA LEU A 73 14.60 -5.41 -6.99
C LEU A 73 13.57 -6.40 -7.55
N LEU A 74 12.76 -6.01 -8.53
CA LEU A 74 11.88 -6.92 -9.26
C LEU A 74 12.67 -7.79 -10.25
N GLY A 75 13.77 -7.27 -10.81
CA GLY A 75 14.67 -7.98 -11.71
C GLY A 75 15.76 -8.76 -10.96
N LYS A 76 17.01 -8.51 -11.31
CA LYS A 76 18.18 -9.23 -10.79
C LYS A 76 18.57 -8.82 -9.36
N GLY A 77 18.13 -7.66 -8.91
CA GLY A 77 18.51 -7.09 -7.61
C GLY A 77 19.36 -5.83 -7.75
N ARG A 78 19.78 -5.28 -6.62
CA ARG A 78 20.58 -4.03 -6.58
C ARG A 78 21.61 -4.03 -5.45
N LYS A 79 22.67 -3.26 -5.63
CA LYS A 79 23.56 -2.85 -4.54
C LYS A 79 22.97 -1.62 -3.86
N ASP A 80 23.03 -1.59 -2.55
CA ASP A 80 22.69 -0.38 -1.78
C ASP A 80 23.88 0.59 -1.66
N LYS A 81 23.68 1.68 -0.92
CA LYS A 81 24.73 2.69 -0.70
C LYS A 81 25.92 2.17 0.12
N SER A 82 25.74 1.10 0.90
CA SER A 82 26.79 0.44 1.68
C SER A 82 27.60 -0.58 0.84
N GLY A 83 27.12 -0.90 -0.35
CA GLY A 83 27.73 -1.90 -1.25
C GLY A 83 27.14 -3.29 -1.10
N ASP A 84 26.20 -3.50 -0.17
CA ASP A 84 25.53 -4.78 0.03
C ASP A 84 24.56 -5.08 -1.11
N PHE A 85 24.63 -6.31 -1.61
CA PHE A 85 23.77 -6.75 -2.70
C PHE A 85 22.48 -7.38 -2.18
N THR A 86 21.35 -6.82 -2.57
CA THR A 86 20.02 -7.42 -2.35
C THR A 86 19.58 -8.14 -3.61
N LYS A 87 19.40 -9.46 -3.53
CA LYS A 87 18.88 -10.27 -4.62
C LYS A 87 17.44 -9.87 -4.96
N GLY A 88 17.11 -9.79 -6.24
CA GLY A 88 15.78 -9.46 -6.73
C GLY A 88 14.88 -10.69 -6.90
N ALA A 89 13.65 -10.43 -7.37
CA ALA A 89 12.63 -11.45 -7.61
C ALA A 89 12.86 -12.22 -8.90
N GLU A 90 13.78 -11.79 -9.77
CA GLU A 90 14.09 -12.39 -11.07
C GLU A 90 12.83 -12.57 -11.95
N LEU A 91 11.99 -11.52 -11.98
CA LEU A 91 10.80 -11.48 -12.81
C LEU A 91 11.13 -11.19 -14.27
N GLU A 92 10.24 -11.62 -15.16
CA GLU A 92 10.31 -11.30 -16.59
C GLU A 92 10.05 -9.79 -16.80
N GLU A 93 10.63 -9.23 -17.85
CA GLU A 93 10.53 -7.80 -18.17
C GLU A 93 9.08 -7.34 -18.36
N SER A 94 8.23 -8.19 -18.95
CA SER A 94 6.79 -7.95 -19.10
C SER A 94 6.07 -7.86 -17.76
N GLN A 95 6.41 -8.71 -16.79
CA GLN A 95 5.85 -8.68 -15.44
C GLN A 95 6.27 -7.41 -14.70
N ILE A 96 7.55 -7.04 -14.78
CA ILE A 96 8.09 -5.82 -14.18
C ILE A 96 7.34 -4.59 -14.74
N LYS A 97 7.15 -4.50 -16.05
CA LYS A 97 6.43 -3.40 -16.70
C LYS A 97 5.00 -3.23 -16.17
N GLU A 98 4.26 -4.33 -16.03
CA GLU A 98 2.89 -4.28 -15.50
C GLU A 98 2.86 -3.88 -14.01
N ILE A 99 3.82 -4.36 -13.20
CA ILE A 99 3.94 -3.92 -11.79
C ILE A 99 4.24 -2.42 -11.73
N ILE A 100 5.17 -1.91 -12.52
CA ILE A 100 5.48 -0.47 -12.55
C ILE A 100 4.28 0.36 -13.01
N LYS A 101 3.51 -0.13 -13.99
CA LYS A 101 2.25 0.51 -14.42
C LYS A 101 1.26 0.60 -13.26
N PHE A 102 1.11 -0.46 -12.47
CA PHE A 102 0.28 -0.46 -11.28
C PHE A 102 0.78 0.53 -10.21
N LEU A 103 2.09 0.58 -9.95
CA LEU A 103 2.69 1.49 -8.97
C LEU A 103 2.59 2.98 -9.36
N ASN A 104 2.42 3.28 -10.64
CA ASN A 104 2.23 4.65 -11.11
C ASN A 104 0.80 5.16 -10.92
N ILE A 105 -0.13 4.31 -10.47
CA ILE A 105 -1.48 4.74 -10.11
C ILE A 105 -1.43 5.27 -8.68
N LYS A 106 -1.38 6.59 -8.55
CA LYS A 106 -1.41 7.27 -7.25
C LYS A 106 -2.79 7.91 -7.04
N ASN A 107 -3.21 7.95 -5.77
CA ASN A 107 -4.43 8.64 -5.34
C ASN A 107 -5.67 8.18 -6.13
N LEU A 108 -6.22 7.04 -5.72
CA LEU A 108 -7.47 6.54 -6.28
C LEU A 108 -8.63 7.46 -5.87
N SER A 109 -8.93 8.42 -6.71
CA SER A 109 -10.22 9.11 -6.77
C SER A 109 -11.09 8.41 -7.83
N ASP A 110 -12.35 8.77 -7.97
CA ASP A 110 -13.31 8.17 -8.91
C ASP A 110 -12.73 7.83 -10.29
N LYS A 111 -11.91 8.73 -10.86
CA LYS A 111 -11.25 8.52 -12.16
C LYS A 111 -10.11 7.48 -12.12
N ASN A 112 -9.53 7.22 -10.95
CA ASN A 112 -8.40 6.31 -10.83
C ASN A 112 -8.83 4.89 -10.50
N PHE A 113 -10.03 4.67 -9.96
CA PHE A 113 -10.61 3.34 -9.86
C PHE A 113 -10.81 2.71 -11.26
N GLU A 114 -11.11 3.50 -12.29
CA GLU A 114 -11.18 2.99 -13.67
C GLU A 114 -9.84 2.42 -14.14
N LYS A 115 -8.73 3.11 -13.89
CA LYS A 115 -7.39 2.62 -14.27
C LYS A 115 -7.02 1.31 -13.57
N ILE A 116 -7.36 1.18 -12.29
CA ILE A 116 -7.16 -0.09 -11.58
C ILE A 116 -8.07 -1.18 -12.13
N ARG A 117 -9.32 -0.86 -12.51
CA ARG A 117 -10.22 -1.82 -13.15
C ARG A 117 -9.68 -2.30 -14.50
N GLU A 118 -9.10 -1.40 -15.29
CA GLU A 118 -8.43 -1.78 -16.55
C GLU A 118 -7.27 -2.77 -16.30
N ILE A 119 -6.45 -2.50 -15.27
CA ILE A 119 -5.37 -3.43 -14.88
C ILE A 119 -5.95 -4.73 -14.33
N ALA A 120 -7.00 -4.67 -13.53
CA ALA A 120 -7.63 -5.85 -12.94
C ALA A 120 -8.26 -6.75 -14.00
N ALA A 121 -8.86 -6.15 -15.04
CA ALA A 121 -9.61 -6.87 -16.06
C ALA A 121 -10.61 -7.86 -15.43
N ASP A 122 -10.48 -9.14 -15.68
CA ASP A 122 -11.32 -10.23 -15.15
C ASP A 122 -10.79 -10.86 -13.84
N ASN A 123 -9.67 -10.36 -13.30
CA ASN A 123 -9.11 -10.90 -12.05
C ASN A 123 -10.06 -10.65 -10.87
N LYS A 124 -10.57 -11.74 -10.31
CA LYS A 124 -11.57 -11.72 -9.23
C LYS A 124 -11.04 -11.10 -7.94
N SER A 125 -9.80 -11.38 -7.57
CA SER A 125 -9.17 -10.86 -6.35
C SER A 125 -9.08 -9.33 -6.40
N MET A 126 -8.53 -8.77 -7.48
CA MET A 126 -8.44 -7.32 -7.66
C MET A 126 -9.81 -6.65 -7.67
N ASN A 127 -10.76 -7.18 -8.44
CA ASN A 127 -12.10 -6.63 -8.55
C ASN A 127 -12.85 -6.63 -7.20
N ASN A 128 -12.66 -7.67 -6.38
CA ASN A 128 -13.20 -7.70 -5.02
C ASN A 128 -12.53 -6.64 -4.12
N GLY A 129 -11.22 -6.46 -4.22
CA GLY A 129 -10.50 -5.42 -3.49
C GLY A 129 -10.99 -4.01 -3.84
N ILE A 130 -11.20 -3.74 -5.13
CA ILE A 130 -11.76 -2.47 -5.62
C ILE A 130 -13.16 -2.22 -5.02
N LYS A 131 -14.06 -3.21 -5.09
CA LYS A 131 -15.42 -3.09 -4.52
C LYS A 131 -15.40 -2.82 -3.02
N GLU A 132 -14.47 -3.43 -2.29
CA GLU A 132 -14.32 -3.18 -0.84
C GLU A 132 -13.89 -1.73 -0.58
N LEU A 133 -12.91 -1.20 -1.33
CA LEU A 133 -12.47 0.19 -1.18
C LEU A 133 -13.59 1.19 -1.53
N GLU A 134 -14.34 0.97 -2.60
CA GLU A 134 -15.49 1.80 -2.97
C GLU A 134 -16.60 1.78 -1.90
N LEU A 135 -16.80 0.65 -1.24
CA LEU A 135 -17.75 0.58 -0.15
C LEU A 135 -17.22 1.30 1.11
N MET A 136 -15.92 1.21 1.39
CA MET A 136 -15.30 1.98 2.48
C MET A 136 -15.42 3.49 2.24
N GLU A 137 -15.26 3.95 1.00
CA GLU A 137 -15.45 5.37 0.65
C GLU A 137 -16.84 5.87 1.00
N LYS A 138 -17.89 5.07 0.76
CA LYS A 138 -19.26 5.41 1.17
C LYS A 138 -19.38 5.57 2.69
N TYR A 139 -18.70 4.73 3.46
CA TYR A 139 -18.67 4.86 4.93
C TYR A 139 -17.88 6.10 5.38
N PHE A 140 -16.79 6.45 4.71
CA PHE A 140 -16.03 7.68 4.99
C PHE A 140 -16.89 8.93 4.79
N LEU A 141 -17.72 8.95 3.76
CA LEU A 141 -18.70 10.04 3.56
C LEU A 141 -19.68 10.15 4.73
N LEU A 142 -20.16 9.04 5.29
CA LEU A 142 -21.03 9.03 6.46
C LEU A 142 -20.33 9.55 7.72
N PHE A 143 -19.03 9.32 7.86
CA PHE A 143 -18.21 9.82 8.98
C PHE A 143 -17.73 11.26 8.79
N ASN A 144 -18.00 11.88 7.64
CA ASN A 144 -17.34 13.13 7.20
C ASN A 144 -15.80 13.03 7.25
N PHE A 145 -15.28 11.85 7.01
CA PHE A 145 -13.85 11.59 6.98
C PHE A 145 -13.28 11.94 5.60
N THR A 146 -12.40 12.92 5.55
CA THR A 146 -11.84 13.46 4.30
C THR A 146 -10.31 13.34 4.23
N ASN A 147 -9.66 12.99 5.36
CA ASN A 147 -8.21 12.99 5.48
C ASN A 147 -7.60 11.63 5.10
N TYR A 148 -7.96 11.13 3.93
CA TYR A 148 -7.45 9.86 3.40
C TYR A 148 -7.18 9.92 1.90
N ILE A 149 -6.41 8.97 1.42
CA ILE A 149 -6.24 8.65 0.00
C ILE A 149 -6.24 7.13 -0.17
N PHE A 150 -6.76 6.66 -1.29
CA PHE A 150 -6.53 5.27 -1.70
C PHE A 150 -5.22 5.18 -2.46
N ASP A 151 -4.28 4.42 -1.93
CA ASP A 151 -2.95 4.24 -2.51
C ASP A 151 -2.62 2.75 -2.67
N PRO A 152 -2.67 2.20 -3.90
CA PRO A 152 -2.43 0.80 -4.15
C PRO A 152 -0.99 0.35 -3.84
N THR A 153 -0.08 1.30 -3.65
CA THR A 153 1.33 0.99 -3.32
C THR A 153 1.53 0.60 -1.87
N VAL A 154 0.53 0.85 -1.00
CA VAL A 154 0.54 0.37 0.38
C VAL A 154 0.35 -1.15 0.40
N VAL A 155 1.40 -1.88 0.75
CA VAL A 155 1.44 -3.37 0.76
C VAL A 155 1.81 -3.96 2.11
N ARG A 156 1.64 -3.21 3.19
CA ARG A 156 1.98 -3.63 4.56
C ARG A 156 1.36 -4.95 4.97
N GLY A 157 1.99 -5.62 5.95
CA GLY A 157 1.49 -6.87 6.49
C GLY A 157 1.52 -8.01 5.47
N LEU A 158 2.69 -8.25 4.89
CA LEU A 158 2.88 -9.11 3.73
C LEU A 158 2.31 -10.53 3.84
N GLU A 159 2.23 -11.07 5.05
CA GLU A 159 1.91 -12.48 5.26
C GLU A 159 0.59 -12.72 6.03
N TYR A 160 0.00 -11.70 6.65
CA TYR A 160 -1.13 -11.91 7.56
C TYR A 160 -2.37 -11.07 7.27
N TYR A 161 -2.29 -9.91 6.61
CA TYR A 161 -3.49 -9.15 6.26
C TYR A 161 -4.23 -9.75 5.07
N THR A 162 -5.56 -9.73 5.14
CA THR A 162 -6.45 -10.45 4.22
C THR A 162 -7.42 -9.54 3.46
N GLY A 163 -7.52 -8.28 3.84
CA GLY A 163 -8.46 -7.30 3.28
C GLY A 163 -7.89 -5.88 3.25
N PRO A 164 -8.68 -4.88 3.66
CA PRO A 164 -8.22 -3.50 3.76
C PRO A 164 -7.01 -3.37 4.68
N ILE A 165 -6.07 -2.51 4.24
CA ILE A 165 -4.86 -2.13 4.97
C ILE A 165 -4.72 -0.62 4.92
N PHE A 166 -4.13 -0.03 5.95
CA PHE A 166 -3.93 1.41 6.00
C PHE A 166 -2.64 1.78 6.72
N GLU A 167 -2.16 2.97 6.44
CA GLU A 167 -1.06 3.60 7.15
C GLU A 167 -1.27 5.10 7.29
N ALA A 168 -0.82 5.65 8.40
CA ALA A 168 -0.80 7.07 8.66
C ALA A 168 0.59 7.63 8.38
N ASN A 169 0.70 8.59 7.48
CA ASN A 169 1.95 9.24 7.10
C ASN A 169 1.89 10.71 7.48
N LEU A 170 2.97 11.25 8.02
CA LEU A 170 3.13 12.68 8.20
C LEU A 170 3.39 13.36 6.86
N THR A 171 2.85 14.57 6.70
CA THR A 171 2.99 15.38 5.46
C THR A 171 4.06 16.45 5.58
N PHE A 172 4.71 16.57 6.73
CA PHE A 172 5.77 17.53 7.01
C PHE A 172 7.08 16.84 7.35
N GLY A 173 8.19 17.51 7.02
CA GLY A 173 9.53 17.07 7.42
C GLY A 173 9.86 17.53 8.85
N VAL A 174 10.60 16.71 9.58
CA VAL A 174 11.11 17.03 10.92
C VAL A 174 12.63 17.12 10.84
N LYS A 175 13.21 18.13 11.48
CA LYS A 175 14.67 18.24 11.59
C LYS A 175 15.17 17.49 12.81
N ASN A 176 16.19 16.65 12.61
CA ASN A 176 16.88 16.00 13.70
C ASN A 176 17.76 17.01 14.48
N ASN A 177 18.38 16.56 15.57
CA ASN A 177 19.26 17.40 16.40
C ASN A 177 20.50 17.98 15.66
N LYS A 178 20.77 17.49 14.44
CA LYS A 178 21.84 17.99 13.54
C LYS A 178 21.32 18.95 12.48
N GLY A 179 20.05 19.33 12.53
CA GLY A 179 19.40 20.21 11.54
C GLY A 179 19.09 19.57 10.19
N GLN A 180 19.27 18.25 10.05
CA GLN A 180 18.99 17.51 8.82
C GLN A 180 17.50 17.14 8.77
N GLU A 181 16.87 17.30 7.63
CA GLU A 181 15.51 16.82 7.42
C GLU A 181 15.45 15.29 7.52
N VAL A 182 14.51 14.82 8.33
CA VAL A 182 14.19 13.40 8.49
C VAL A 182 12.77 13.20 8.05
N GLU A 183 12.59 12.41 7.02
CA GLU A 183 11.25 11.93 6.65
C GLU A 183 10.85 10.80 7.61
N PHE A 184 9.83 11.05 8.42
CA PHE A 184 9.16 9.99 9.13
C PHE A 184 8.29 9.25 8.12
N GLY A 185 8.51 7.96 7.96
CA GLY A 185 7.61 7.11 7.21
C GLY A 185 6.23 7.03 7.88
N SER A 186 5.60 5.89 7.81
CA SER A 186 4.33 5.69 8.51
C SER A 186 4.51 5.73 10.03
N VAL A 187 3.70 6.54 10.71
CA VAL A 187 3.66 6.67 12.18
C VAL A 187 2.65 5.74 12.83
N GLY A 188 1.81 5.11 12.03
CA GLY A 188 0.84 4.12 12.47
C GLY A 188 0.28 3.35 11.29
N GLY A 189 -0.33 2.22 11.54
CA GLY A 189 -0.98 1.45 10.48
C GLY A 189 -1.61 0.18 10.99
N GLY A 190 -2.41 -0.44 10.14
CA GLY A 190 -3.15 -1.65 10.46
C GLY A 190 -3.76 -2.29 9.23
N GLY A 191 -4.55 -3.33 9.46
CA GLY A 191 -5.31 -3.99 8.42
C GLY A 191 -6.13 -5.14 8.94
N ARG A 192 -7.03 -5.66 8.11
CA ARG A 192 -7.86 -6.81 8.45
C ARG A 192 -7.02 -8.08 8.52
N TYR A 193 -7.17 -8.82 9.60
CA TYR A 193 -6.51 -10.08 9.87
C TYR A 193 -7.54 -11.15 10.22
N ASP A 194 -8.12 -11.82 9.21
CA ASP A 194 -9.21 -12.78 9.40
C ASP A 194 -8.79 -14.04 10.16
N ASP A 195 -7.54 -14.45 10.08
CA ASP A 195 -7.03 -15.69 10.66
C ASP A 195 -6.28 -15.53 12.00
N LEU A 196 -6.36 -14.35 12.62
CA LEU A 196 -5.64 -14.03 13.87
C LEU A 196 -5.91 -15.04 14.99
N VAL A 197 -7.14 -15.52 15.11
CA VAL A 197 -7.60 -16.40 16.21
C VAL A 197 -7.52 -17.88 15.84
N LYS A 198 -7.18 -18.21 14.59
CA LYS A 198 -7.11 -19.59 14.10
C LYS A 198 -5.73 -20.26 14.25
N ARG A 199 -4.77 -19.55 14.80
CA ARG A 199 -3.40 -20.06 15.04
C ARG A 199 -3.24 -20.64 16.43
#